data_ef6797ac8b200526d9aa52993cddd878
#
_entry.id   ef6797ac8b200526d9aa52993cddd878
#
_cell.length_a   1.000
_cell.length_b   1.000
_cell.length_c   1.000
_cell.angle_alpha   90.00
_cell.angle_beta   90.00
_cell.angle_gamma   90.00
#
_symmetry.space_group_name_H-M   'P 1'
#
loop_
_entity.id
_entity.type
_entity.pdbx_description
1 polymer ?
#
loop_
_entity_poly.entity_id
_entity_poly.type
_entity_poly.pdbx_seq_one_letter_code
_entity_poly.pdbx_strand_id
1 'polypeptide(L)'
;MFLNSLLSANAFDTFEPIAKWLTVGFIAALVLLAAVEYHTRKDTFARFAKNAFFVLAAYLLVLAAVFFALDIAKHYSDEYAAENWLNKTDLVKLVLLPMLVLVFVALTSLIGYALLSKYAPARKKPFTIVALGVCAAALIAVLVCLSVYYRKHIQNDGYYNSETATVKQLALYLGAALSVLLIVGLTVFDKRKFVFDARSLAYAGILAAMSFALSYIKLWDMPHGGSVTLVSLLPLMLYAYIFGTKKGVFVGFTYGLLQAVQDPWLIHPAQFLLDYPIGFAAVGLAGLLSDHKAFAKLPQIGFSIGAILAGSARFICHVLSGVFAFEAYAEGQNVWAYSLLYNAYVFVDVALVIVAGVLLYSSASFTKTAEKLLRANR
;
A
#
# COMPACT_ATOMS: atom_id res chain seq x y z
N MET A 1 -0.59 10.50 -33.06
CA MET A 1 -1.31 9.24 -33.29
C MET A 1 -0.86 8.16 -32.31
N PHE A 2 0.41 7.77 -32.24
CA PHE A 2 0.93 6.74 -31.31
C PHE A 2 0.69 7.05 -29.82
N LEU A 3 0.88 8.30 -29.37
CA LEU A 3 0.62 8.69 -27.98
C LEU A 3 -0.87 8.62 -27.61
N ASN A 4 -1.75 8.93 -28.53
CA ASN A 4 -3.20 8.84 -28.31
C ASN A 4 -3.72 7.40 -28.26
N SER A 5 -3.06 6.46 -28.98
CA SER A 5 -3.39 5.05 -28.87
C SER A 5 -2.84 4.39 -27.60
N LEU A 6 -1.71 4.89 -27.09
CA LEU A 6 -1.17 4.46 -25.79
C LEU A 6 -1.96 4.97 -24.58
N LEU A 7 -2.72 6.06 -24.74
CA LEU A 7 -3.56 6.65 -23.71
C LEU A 7 -5.06 6.32 -23.92
N SER A 8 -5.38 5.35 -24.78
CA SER A 8 -6.76 4.85 -24.91
C SER A 8 -7.15 3.98 -23.71
N ALA A 9 -8.42 3.98 -23.33
CA ALA A 9 -8.94 3.12 -22.25
C ALA A 9 -8.52 1.64 -22.43
N ASN A 10 -8.45 1.16 -23.67
CA ASN A 10 -8.04 -0.20 -24.00
C ASN A 10 -6.53 -0.48 -23.88
N ALA A 11 -5.69 0.56 -23.75
CA ALA A 11 -4.23 0.37 -23.65
C ALA A 11 -3.84 -0.32 -22.34
N PHE A 12 -4.52 -0.04 -21.24
CA PHE A 12 -4.30 -0.70 -19.97
C PHE A 12 -4.58 -2.20 -20.08
N ASP A 13 -5.75 -2.58 -20.58
CA ASP A 13 -6.21 -3.97 -20.68
C ASP A 13 -5.34 -4.80 -21.64
N THR A 14 -4.75 -4.16 -22.64
CA THR A 14 -3.77 -4.80 -23.53
C THR A 14 -2.41 -4.95 -22.87
N PHE A 15 -1.98 -3.94 -22.11
CA PHE A 15 -0.65 -3.91 -21.50
C PHE A 15 -0.54 -4.81 -20.26
N GLU A 16 -1.58 -4.89 -19.43
CA GLU A 16 -1.58 -5.64 -18.17
C GLU A 16 -1.17 -7.10 -18.34
N PRO A 17 -1.81 -7.93 -19.20
CA PRO A 17 -1.43 -9.33 -19.35
C PRO A 17 -0.01 -9.51 -19.91
N ILE A 18 0.43 -8.64 -20.81
CA ILE A 18 1.79 -8.67 -21.36
C ILE A 18 2.80 -8.36 -20.23
N ALA A 19 2.58 -7.30 -19.47
CA ALA A 19 3.44 -6.88 -18.36
C ALA A 19 3.50 -7.96 -17.27
N LYS A 20 2.38 -8.63 -16.98
CA LYS A 20 2.31 -9.74 -16.02
C LYS A 20 3.27 -10.86 -16.41
N TRP A 21 3.17 -11.38 -17.62
CA TRP A 21 4.01 -12.48 -18.07
C TRP A 21 5.47 -12.08 -18.25
N LEU A 22 5.74 -10.85 -18.73
CA LEU A 22 7.11 -10.32 -18.79
C LEU A 22 7.74 -10.22 -17.41
N THR A 23 6.98 -9.76 -16.41
CA THR A 23 7.49 -9.65 -15.01
C THR A 23 7.76 -11.01 -14.41
N VAL A 24 6.85 -11.97 -14.59
CA VAL A 24 7.05 -13.35 -14.11
C VAL A 24 8.29 -13.96 -14.77
N GLY A 25 8.42 -13.84 -16.10
CA GLY A 25 9.59 -14.32 -16.84
C GLY A 25 10.88 -13.64 -16.41
N PHE A 26 10.86 -12.32 -16.18
CA PHE A 26 12.02 -11.56 -15.73
C PHE A 26 12.47 -11.97 -14.32
N ILE A 27 11.54 -12.14 -13.38
CA ILE A 27 11.85 -12.62 -12.03
C ILE A 27 12.40 -14.04 -12.09
N ALA A 28 11.78 -14.94 -12.87
CA ALA A 28 12.27 -16.30 -13.06
C ALA A 28 13.69 -16.34 -13.62
N ALA A 29 13.98 -15.51 -14.63
CA ALA A 29 15.34 -15.39 -15.20
C ALA A 29 16.35 -14.90 -14.16
N LEU A 30 16.00 -13.88 -13.36
CA LEU A 30 16.87 -13.40 -12.27
C LEU A 30 17.14 -14.49 -11.22
N VAL A 31 16.13 -15.27 -10.86
CA VAL A 31 16.25 -16.38 -9.90
C VAL A 31 17.18 -17.48 -10.48
N LEU A 32 17.00 -17.85 -11.75
CA LEU A 32 17.87 -18.82 -12.43
C LEU A 32 19.32 -18.35 -12.50
N LEU A 33 19.54 -17.09 -12.90
CA LEU A 33 20.88 -16.50 -12.93
C LEU A 33 21.51 -16.44 -11.54
N ALA A 34 20.72 -16.11 -10.52
CA ALA A 34 21.18 -16.13 -9.13
C ALA A 34 21.58 -17.54 -8.66
N ALA A 35 20.83 -18.57 -9.05
CA ALA A 35 21.16 -19.95 -8.74
C ALA A 35 22.46 -20.37 -9.43
N VAL A 36 22.63 -20.06 -10.72
CA VAL A 36 23.87 -20.33 -11.48
C VAL A 36 25.06 -19.62 -10.83
N GLU A 37 24.95 -18.33 -10.55
CA GLU A 37 26.04 -17.54 -9.94
C GLU A 37 26.40 -18.06 -8.54
N TYR A 38 25.41 -18.47 -7.76
CA TYR A 38 25.64 -19.07 -6.44
C TYR A 38 26.41 -20.38 -6.51
N HIS A 39 26.13 -21.24 -7.50
CA HIS A 39 26.82 -22.51 -7.66
C HIS A 39 28.19 -22.38 -8.30
N THR A 40 28.38 -21.44 -9.24
CA THR A 40 29.60 -21.32 -10.02
C THR A 40 30.60 -20.31 -9.47
N ARG A 41 30.12 -19.22 -8.83
CA ARG A 41 30.94 -18.08 -8.40
C ARG A 41 30.50 -17.53 -7.05
N LYS A 42 30.60 -18.32 -5.99
CA LYS A 42 30.16 -17.96 -4.63
C LYS A 42 30.77 -16.67 -4.07
N ASP A 43 32.00 -16.34 -4.47
CA ASP A 43 32.73 -15.13 -4.09
C ASP A 43 32.12 -13.84 -4.66
N THR A 44 31.55 -13.90 -5.86
CA THR A 44 30.91 -12.75 -6.54
C THR A 44 29.41 -12.67 -6.31
N PHE A 45 28.78 -13.71 -5.76
CA PHE A 45 27.33 -13.82 -5.60
C PHE A 45 26.71 -12.62 -4.85
N ALA A 46 27.35 -12.10 -3.80
CA ALA A 46 26.83 -10.96 -3.05
C ALA A 46 26.76 -9.69 -3.89
N ARG A 47 27.73 -9.49 -4.81
CA ARG A 47 27.74 -8.38 -5.76
C ARG A 47 26.68 -8.56 -6.82
N PHE A 48 26.53 -9.79 -7.33
CA PHE A 48 25.47 -10.12 -8.28
C PHE A 48 24.10 -9.87 -7.67
N ALA A 49 23.80 -10.39 -6.49
CA ALA A 49 22.52 -10.24 -5.81
C ALA A 49 22.17 -8.75 -5.58
N LYS A 50 23.15 -7.93 -5.19
CA LYS A 50 22.96 -6.48 -5.07
C LYS A 50 22.60 -5.84 -6.40
N ASN A 51 23.30 -6.17 -7.47
CA ASN A 51 23.04 -5.61 -8.79
C ASN A 51 21.68 -6.09 -9.33
N ALA A 52 21.33 -7.36 -9.16
CA ALA A 52 20.02 -7.92 -9.52
C ALA A 52 18.88 -7.21 -8.79
N PHE A 53 19.06 -6.89 -7.51
CA PHE A 53 18.09 -6.09 -6.76
C PHE A 53 17.86 -4.72 -7.38
N PHE A 54 18.94 -3.99 -7.73
CA PHE A 54 18.80 -2.67 -8.34
C PHE A 54 18.21 -2.72 -9.75
N VAL A 55 18.54 -3.75 -10.53
CA VAL A 55 17.95 -3.96 -11.86
C VAL A 55 16.46 -4.27 -11.74
N LEU A 56 16.07 -5.15 -10.81
CA LEU A 56 14.67 -5.44 -10.53
C LEU A 56 13.92 -4.19 -10.03
N ALA A 57 14.51 -3.44 -9.11
CA ALA A 57 13.92 -2.20 -8.59
C ALA A 57 13.72 -1.16 -9.69
N ALA A 58 14.71 -0.98 -10.57
CA ALA A 58 14.62 -0.06 -11.73
C ALA A 58 13.53 -0.51 -12.70
N TYR A 59 13.46 -1.80 -13.03
CA TYR A 59 12.40 -2.37 -13.86
C TYR A 59 11.01 -2.11 -13.26
N LEU A 60 10.83 -2.42 -11.97
CA LEU A 60 9.54 -2.23 -11.28
C LEU A 60 9.18 -0.75 -11.14
N LEU A 61 10.15 0.17 -10.99
CA LEU A 61 9.91 1.61 -11.01
C LEU A 61 9.35 2.10 -12.34
N VAL A 62 9.96 1.65 -13.45
CA VAL A 62 9.48 2.00 -14.80
C VAL A 62 8.11 1.40 -15.03
N LEU A 63 7.91 0.14 -14.65
CA LEU A 63 6.63 -0.56 -14.75
C LEU A 63 5.53 0.16 -13.95
N ALA A 64 5.84 0.58 -12.71
CA ALA A 64 4.92 1.35 -11.87
C ALA A 64 4.50 2.66 -12.53
N ALA A 65 5.44 3.40 -13.12
CA ALA A 65 5.15 4.66 -13.80
C ALA A 65 4.26 4.46 -15.03
N VAL A 66 4.52 3.41 -15.83
CA VAL A 66 3.71 3.08 -17.01
C VAL A 66 2.30 2.65 -16.59
N PHE A 67 2.19 1.72 -15.64
CA PHE A 67 0.90 1.29 -15.12
C PHE A 67 0.10 2.46 -14.55
N PHE A 68 0.71 3.31 -13.74
CA PHE A 68 0.04 4.46 -13.15
C PHE A 68 -0.52 5.42 -14.20
N ALA A 69 0.25 5.68 -15.27
CA ALA A 69 -0.20 6.52 -16.37
C ALA A 69 -1.38 5.91 -17.15
N LEU A 70 -1.28 4.61 -17.47
CA LEU A 70 -2.33 3.89 -18.19
C LEU A 70 -3.60 3.72 -17.34
N ASP A 71 -3.42 3.49 -16.05
CA ASP A 71 -4.49 3.32 -15.08
C ASP A 71 -5.30 4.60 -14.88
N ILE A 72 -4.63 5.76 -14.73
CA ILE A 72 -5.30 7.05 -14.71
C ILE A 72 -6.05 7.28 -16.05
N ALA A 73 -5.41 6.96 -17.18
CA ALA A 73 -6.05 7.12 -18.48
C ALA A 73 -7.34 6.27 -18.60
N LYS A 74 -7.35 5.04 -18.05
CA LYS A 74 -8.50 4.15 -18.04
C LYS A 74 -9.58 4.64 -17.08
N HIS A 75 -9.31 4.67 -15.78
CA HIS A 75 -10.31 4.91 -14.73
C HIS A 75 -10.90 6.33 -14.73
N TYR A 76 -10.21 7.28 -15.36
CA TYR A 76 -10.70 8.66 -15.51
C TYR A 76 -11.04 9.01 -16.96
N SER A 77 -11.32 8.01 -17.80
CA SER A 77 -11.82 8.19 -19.17
C SER A 77 -13.33 8.46 -19.22
N ASP A 78 -13.82 8.97 -20.35
CA ASP A 78 -15.26 9.13 -20.56
C ASP A 78 -15.96 7.78 -20.70
N GLU A 79 -15.27 6.80 -21.30
CA GLU A 79 -15.76 5.44 -21.52
C GLU A 79 -15.98 4.73 -20.17
N TYR A 80 -14.97 4.71 -19.30
CA TYR A 80 -15.07 4.11 -17.97
C TYR A 80 -16.16 4.78 -17.11
N ALA A 81 -16.23 6.12 -17.15
CA ALA A 81 -17.25 6.85 -16.41
C ALA A 81 -18.68 6.51 -16.88
N ALA A 82 -18.88 6.36 -18.20
CA ALA A 82 -20.17 5.97 -18.76
C ALA A 82 -20.55 4.53 -18.41
N GLU A 83 -19.62 3.58 -18.51
CA GLU A 83 -19.83 2.17 -18.16
C GLU A 83 -20.18 1.96 -16.69
N ASN A 84 -19.60 2.76 -15.80
CA ASN A 84 -19.80 2.65 -14.35
C ASN A 84 -20.79 3.67 -13.78
N TRP A 85 -21.56 4.35 -14.65
CA TRP A 85 -22.58 5.35 -14.24
C TRP A 85 -21.99 6.52 -13.43
N LEU A 86 -20.71 6.87 -13.66
CA LEU A 86 -19.99 7.90 -12.94
C LEU A 86 -19.98 9.23 -13.69
N ASN A 87 -19.90 10.35 -12.98
CA ASN A 87 -19.65 11.64 -13.59
C ASN A 87 -18.15 11.92 -13.63
N LYS A 88 -17.53 11.81 -14.81
CA LYS A 88 -16.09 12.02 -15.03
C LYS A 88 -15.59 13.35 -14.44
N THR A 89 -16.32 14.43 -14.68
CA THR A 89 -15.89 15.77 -14.23
C THR A 89 -15.81 15.84 -12.70
N ASP A 90 -16.81 15.30 -12.02
CA ASP A 90 -16.83 15.27 -10.56
C ASP A 90 -15.84 14.23 -10.00
N LEU A 91 -15.69 13.08 -10.67
CA LEU A 91 -14.68 12.09 -10.31
C LEU A 91 -13.26 12.68 -10.33
N VAL A 92 -12.92 13.42 -11.39
CA VAL A 92 -11.62 14.08 -11.49
C VAL A 92 -11.48 15.19 -10.44
N LYS A 93 -12.49 16.06 -10.28
CA LYS A 93 -12.40 17.23 -9.40
C LYS A 93 -12.50 16.89 -7.91
N LEU A 94 -13.36 15.92 -7.55
CA LEU A 94 -13.68 15.62 -6.16
C LEU A 94 -12.93 14.38 -5.62
N VAL A 95 -12.35 13.56 -6.49
CA VAL A 95 -11.63 12.35 -6.10
C VAL A 95 -10.17 12.45 -6.51
N LEU A 96 -9.85 12.43 -7.81
CA LEU A 96 -8.48 12.33 -8.30
C LEU A 96 -7.61 13.53 -7.86
N LEU A 97 -8.02 14.74 -8.17
CA LEU A 97 -7.20 15.94 -7.89
C LEU A 97 -6.92 16.13 -6.39
N PRO A 98 -7.91 16.03 -5.47
CA PRO A 98 -7.62 16.15 -4.04
C PRO A 98 -6.66 15.06 -3.54
N MET A 99 -6.77 13.81 -4.01
CA MET A 99 -5.86 12.73 -3.64
C MET A 99 -4.45 12.97 -4.15
N LEU A 100 -4.29 13.38 -5.42
CA LEU A 100 -2.97 13.72 -5.98
C LEU A 100 -2.32 14.88 -5.23
N VAL A 101 -3.09 15.90 -4.86
CA VAL A 101 -2.61 17.02 -4.03
C VAL A 101 -2.14 16.52 -2.67
N LEU A 102 -2.90 15.66 -2.00
CA LEU A 102 -2.51 15.09 -0.70
C LEU A 102 -1.22 14.27 -0.81
N VAL A 103 -1.10 13.41 -1.83
CA VAL A 103 0.13 12.64 -2.09
C VAL A 103 1.32 13.56 -2.34
N PHE A 104 1.14 14.59 -3.19
CA PHE A 104 2.18 15.56 -3.49
C PHE A 104 2.64 16.33 -2.24
N VAL A 105 1.70 16.80 -1.42
CA VAL A 105 1.98 17.48 -0.15
C VAL A 105 2.70 16.57 0.83
N ALA A 106 2.28 15.31 0.96
CA ALA A 106 2.94 14.34 1.83
C ALA A 106 4.38 14.07 1.38
N LEU A 107 4.61 13.82 0.08
CA LEU A 107 5.95 13.58 -0.48
C LEU A 107 6.88 14.78 -0.33
N THR A 108 6.40 15.98 -0.68
CA THR A 108 7.21 17.22 -0.55
C THR A 108 7.54 17.54 0.90
N SER A 109 6.60 17.29 1.83
CA SER A 109 6.83 17.41 3.28
C SER A 109 7.91 16.44 3.77
N LEU A 110 7.90 15.21 3.29
CA LEU A 110 8.88 14.18 3.65
C LEU A 110 10.28 14.54 3.14
N ILE A 111 10.37 14.96 1.88
CA ILE A 111 11.62 15.43 1.26
C ILE A 111 12.16 16.65 2.01
N GLY A 112 11.32 17.64 2.28
CA GLY A 112 11.68 18.84 3.04
C GLY A 112 12.20 18.50 4.45
N TYR A 113 11.51 17.58 5.15
CA TYR A 113 11.96 17.09 6.46
C TYR A 113 13.33 16.41 6.39
N ALA A 114 13.59 15.56 5.38
CA ALA A 114 14.88 14.90 5.21
C ALA A 114 16.00 15.90 4.90
N LEU A 115 15.74 16.86 4.01
CA LEU A 115 16.70 17.92 3.66
C LEU A 115 17.03 18.80 4.87
N LEU A 116 16.01 19.28 5.60
CA LEU A 116 16.22 20.09 6.79
C LEU A 116 16.91 19.32 7.93
N SER A 117 16.63 18.03 8.06
CA SER A 117 17.34 17.19 9.04
C SER A 117 18.85 17.14 8.78
N LYS A 118 19.28 17.27 7.51
CA LYS A 118 20.68 17.21 7.10
C LYS A 118 21.33 18.59 7.06
N TYR A 119 20.67 19.60 6.48
CA TYR A 119 21.31 20.89 6.15
C TYR A 119 20.93 22.04 7.10
N ALA A 120 19.76 21.97 7.79
CA ALA A 120 19.28 23.02 8.67
C ALA A 120 18.50 22.45 9.88
N PRO A 121 19.13 21.67 10.76
CA PRO A 121 18.44 20.96 11.86
C PRO A 121 17.66 21.88 12.80
N ALA A 122 18.10 23.13 12.99
CA ALA A 122 17.37 24.11 13.83
C ALA A 122 15.98 24.46 13.28
N ARG A 123 15.78 24.42 11.96
CA ARG A 123 14.51 24.71 11.29
C ARG A 123 13.59 23.48 11.16
N LYS A 124 14.06 22.29 11.51
CA LYS A 124 13.33 21.03 11.39
C LYS A 124 12.04 21.01 12.18
N LYS A 125 12.08 21.41 13.47
CA LYS A 125 10.88 21.37 14.34
C LYS A 125 9.75 22.27 13.86
N PRO A 126 9.96 23.56 13.58
CA PRO A 126 8.89 24.41 13.04
C PRO A 126 8.39 23.90 11.68
N PHE A 127 9.26 23.46 10.79
CA PHE A 127 8.86 22.86 9.52
C PHE A 127 7.95 21.64 9.71
N THR A 128 8.29 20.74 10.63
CA THR A 128 7.48 19.54 10.89
C THR A 128 6.08 19.90 11.36
N ILE A 129 5.93 20.91 12.23
CA ILE A 129 4.61 21.38 12.70
C ILE A 129 3.78 21.91 11.53
N VAL A 130 4.38 22.75 10.68
CA VAL A 130 3.71 23.31 9.51
C VAL A 130 3.34 22.18 8.51
N ALA A 131 4.27 21.29 8.21
CA ALA A 131 4.06 20.19 7.29
C ALA A 131 2.93 19.25 7.76
N LEU A 132 2.88 18.92 9.04
CA LEU A 132 1.78 18.13 9.61
C LEU A 132 0.44 18.87 9.51
N GLY A 133 0.42 20.17 9.77
CA GLY A 133 -0.78 21.00 9.62
C GLY A 133 -1.29 21.03 8.17
N VAL A 134 -0.39 21.20 7.20
CA VAL A 134 -0.74 21.21 5.77
C VAL A 134 -1.21 19.82 5.31
N CYS A 135 -0.54 18.74 5.74
CA CYS A 135 -0.98 17.38 5.44
C CYS A 135 -2.36 17.07 6.05
N ALA A 136 -2.61 17.49 7.28
CA ALA A 136 -3.91 17.33 7.92
C ALA A 136 -5.01 18.12 7.19
N ALA A 137 -4.75 19.36 6.80
CA ALA A 137 -5.67 20.19 6.02
C ALA A 137 -5.97 19.55 4.64
N ALA A 138 -4.94 19.02 3.96
CA ALA A 138 -5.12 18.32 2.70
C ALA A 138 -5.95 17.03 2.86
N LEU A 139 -5.74 16.25 3.92
CA LEU A 139 -6.54 15.07 4.21
C LEU A 139 -8.00 15.44 4.51
N ILE A 140 -8.24 16.49 5.30
CA ILE A 140 -9.59 17.00 5.56
C ILE A 140 -10.25 17.42 4.24
N ALA A 141 -9.52 18.12 3.36
CA ALA A 141 -10.03 18.52 2.05
C ALA A 141 -10.44 17.30 1.20
N VAL A 142 -9.62 16.24 1.19
CA VAL A 142 -9.98 14.96 0.52
C VAL A 142 -11.29 14.42 1.09
N LEU A 143 -11.41 14.31 2.42
CA LEU A 143 -12.61 13.77 3.05
C LEU A 143 -13.86 14.60 2.78
N VAL A 144 -13.72 15.95 2.73
CA VAL A 144 -14.82 16.84 2.35
C VAL A 144 -15.22 16.62 0.89
N CYS A 145 -14.25 16.57 -0.03
CA CYS A 145 -14.50 16.31 -1.44
C CYS A 145 -15.17 14.94 -1.66
N LEU A 146 -14.69 13.90 -0.99
CA LEU A 146 -15.31 12.56 -1.02
C LEU A 146 -16.72 12.57 -0.45
N SER A 147 -16.97 13.34 0.62
CA SER A 147 -18.31 13.47 1.20
C SER A 147 -19.28 14.19 0.25
N VAL A 148 -18.80 15.20 -0.48
CA VAL A 148 -19.59 15.87 -1.52
C VAL A 148 -19.87 14.91 -2.68
N TYR A 149 -18.85 14.17 -3.14
CA TYR A 149 -19.00 13.15 -4.19
C TYR A 149 -20.02 12.07 -3.80
N TYR A 150 -19.88 11.52 -2.59
CA TYR A 150 -20.81 10.53 -2.03
C TYR A 150 -22.26 11.04 -2.02
N ARG A 151 -22.51 12.23 -1.45
CA ARG A 151 -23.86 12.82 -1.37
C ARG A 151 -24.47 13.07 -2.74
N LYS A 152 -23.64 13.47 -3.71
CA LYS A 152 -24.10 13.84 -5.05
C LYS A 152 -24.42 12.63 -5.93
N HIS A 153 -23.63 11.57 -5.83
CA HIS A 153 -23.64 10.47 -6.80
C HIS A 153 -23.99 9.10 -6.21
N ILE A 154 -23.84 8.88 -4.89
CA ILE A 154 -23.97 7.55 -4.30
C ILE A 154 -25.14 7.46 -3.32
N GLN A 155 -25.33 8.46 -2.48
CA GLN A 155 -26.34 8.43 -1.41
C GLN A 155 -27.78 8.20 -1.91
N ASN A 156 -28.10 8.63 -3.13
CA ASN A 156 -29.44 8.60 -3.71
C ASN A 156 -29.57 7.63 -4.90
N ASP A 157 -28.59 6.75 -5.14
CA ASP A 157 -28.64 5.80 -6.27
C ASP A 157 -29.61 4.63 -6.04
N GLY A 158 -30.23 4.54 -4.86
CA GLY A 158 -31.19 3.49 -4.48
C GLY A 158 -30.52 2.19 -4.01
N TYR A 159 -29.25 1.98 -4.28
CA TYR A 159 -28.51 0.77 -3.91
C TYR A 159 -28.07 0.79 -2.44
N TYR A 160 -27.65 1.97 -1.97
CA TYR A 160 -27.19 2.18 -0.58
C TYR A 160 -28.23 2.84 0.31
N ASN A 161 -29.44 3.06 -0.19
CA ASN A 161 -30.50 3.79 0.51
C ASN A 161 -31.20 2.88 1.51
N SER A 162 -30.77 2.88 2.77
CA SER A 162 -31.46 2.18 3.85
C SER A 162 -31.85 3.15 4.97
N GLU A 163 -32.95 2.90 5.62
CA GLU A 163 -33.43 3.66 6.81
C GLU A 163 -32.39 3.63 7.95
N THR A 164 -31.48 2.66 7.94
CA THR A 164 -30.38 2.51 8.91
C THR A 164 -29.10 3.24 8.52
N ALA A 165 -29.10 4.02 7.45
CA ALA A 165 -27.89 4.67 6.90
C ALA A 165 -27.10 5.49 7.94
N THR A 166 -27.78 6.24 8.81
CA THR A 166 -27.12 7.10 9.82
C THR A 166 -26.33 6.28 10.85
N VAL A 167 -26.89 5.18 11.35
CA VAL A 167 -26.23 4.31 12.34
C VAL A 167 -25.03 3.61 11.71
N LYS A 168 -25.17 3.13 10.47
CA LYS A 168 -24.08 2.48 9.73
C LYS A 168 -22.94 3.46 9.41
N GLN A 169 -23.26 4.69 9.01
CA GLN A 169 -22.29 5.75 8.80
C GLN A 169 -21.49 6.06 10.06
N LEU A 170 -22.19 6.19 11.21
CA LEU A 170 -21.52 6.39 12.51
C LEU A 170 -20.60 5.21 12.85
N ALA A 171 -21.07 3.98 12.65
CA ALA A 171 -20.29 2.77 12.90
C ALA A 171 -19.01 2.70 12.01
N LEU A 172 -19.10 3.13 10.73
CA LEU A 172 -17.94 3.23 9.83
C LEU A 172 -16.91 4.23 10.36
N TYR A 173 -17.32 5.43 10.77
CA TYR A 173 -16.39 6.42 11.31
C TYR A 173 -15.80 5.96 12.66
N LEU A 174 -16.59 5.33 13.52
CA LEU A 174 -16.09 4.74 14.77
C LEU A 174 -15.10 3.60 14.48
N GLY A 175 -15.40 2.72 13.52
CA GLY A 175 -14.53 1.65 13.07
C GLY A 175 -13.20 2.18 12.55
N ALA A 176 -13.23 3.23 11.72
CA ALA A 176 -12.03 3.90 11.24
C ALA A 176 -11.20 4.52 12.40
N ALA A 177 -11.87 5.22 13.32
CA ALA A 177 -11.20 5.82 14.48
C ALA A 177 -10.57 4.76 15.39
N LEU A 178 -11.29 3.67 15.70
CA LEU A 178 -10.78 2.56 16.51
C LEU A 178 -9.61 1.85 15.81
N SER A 179 -9.66 1.67 14.51
CA SER A 179 -8.56 1.09 13.72
C SER A 179 -7.31 1.96 13.79
N VAL A 180 -7.45 3.29 13.66
CA VAL A 180 -6.33 4.23 13.85
C VAL A 180 -5.77 4.13 15.26
N LEU A 181 -6.63 4.15 16.28
CA LEU A 181 -6.19 4.05 17.68
C LEU A 181 -5.47 2.73 17.95
N LEU A 182 -5.95 1.62 17.40
CA LEU A 182 -5.28 0.32 17.52
C LEU A 182 -3.89 0.35 16.85
N ILE A 183 -3.82 0.77 15.59
CA ILE A 183 -2.55 0.79 14.84
C ILE A 183 -1.54 1.74 15.51
N VAL A 184 -1.95 2.97 15.84
CA VAL A 184 -1.09 3.94 16.51
C VAL A 184 -0.69 3.45 17.89
N GLY A 185 -1.63 2.90 18.68
CA GLY A 185 -1.37 2.32 19.99
C GLY A 185 -0.32 1.20 19.94
N LEU A 186 -0.42 0.30 18.94
CA LEU A 186 0.58 -0.75 18.76
C LEU A 186 1.96 -0.21 18.38
N THR A 187 2.06 0.96 17.73
CA THR A 187 3.38 1.56 17.43
C THR A 187 4.14 2.01 18.68
N VAL A 188 3.49 2.17 19.82
CA VAL A 188 4.13 2.54 21.09
C VAL A 188 5.13 1.46 21.53
N PHE A 189 4.86 0.19 21.21
CA PHE A 189 5.78 -0.91 21.53
C PHE A 189 7.08 -0.88 20.71
N ASP A 190 7.11 -0.16 19.58
CA ASP A 190 8.35 0.11 18.84
C ASP A 190 9.11 1.28 19.50
N LYS A 191 10.24 0.97 20.14
CA LYS A 191 11.08 1.95 20.83
C LYS A 191 11.91 2.84 19.90
N ARG A 192 11.97 2.51 18.59
CA ARG A 192 12.73 3.27 17.60
C ARG A 192 12.16 4.66 17.38
N LYS A 193 13.06 5.61 17.13
CA LYS A 193 12.67 6.99 16.88
C LYS A 193 12.00 7.13 15.51
N PHE A 194 10.93 7.93 15.44
CA PHE A 194 10.30 8.31 14.19
C PHE A 194 11.10 9.43 13.52
N VAL A 195 12.20 9.06 12.87
CA VAL A 195 13.09 9.99 12.16
C VAL A 195 13.45 9.39 10.81
N PHE A 196 13.12 10.09 9.74
CA PHE A 196 13.57 9.72 8.40
C PHE A 196 14.91 10.37 8.10
N ASP A 197 15.90 9.55 7.78
CA ASP A 197 17.15 9.94 7.17
C ASP A 197 17.09 9.69 5.65
N ALA A 198 18.05 10.20 4.89
CA ALA A 198 18.08 10.06 3.44
C ALA A 198 18.03 8.58 2.98
N ARG A 199 18.66 7.68 3.78
CA ARG A 199 18.67 6.26 3.48
C ARG A 199 17.29 5.63 3.67
N SER A 200 16.66 5.81 4.83
CA SER A 200 15.33 5.26 5.11
C SER A 200 14.28 5.83 4.16
N LEU A 201 14.42 7.09 3.74
CA LEU A 201 13.54 7.70 2.76
C LEU A 201 13.73 7.11 1.35
N ALA A 202 14.98 6.89 0.92
CA ALA A 202 15.26 6.27 -0.38
C ALA A 202 14.69 4.83 -0.45
N TYR A 203 14.91 4.04 0.62
CA TYR A 203 14.31 2.69 0.69
C TYR A 203 12.78 2.73 0.75
N ALA A 204 12.17 3.71 1.44
CA ALA A 204 10.73 3.89 1.46
C ALA A 204 10.18 4.10 0.05
N GLY A 205 10.78 5.02 -0.71
CA GLY A 205 10.38 5.29 -2.10
C GLY A 205 10.53 4.07 -3.02
N ILE A 206 11.70 3.41 -2.98
CA ILE A 206 11.97 2.24 -3.82
C ILE A 206 11.01 1.09 -3.48
N LEU A 207 10.86 0.75 -2.19
CA LEU A 207 10.05 -0.40 -1.79
C LEU A 207 8.54 -0.11 -1.96
N ALA A 208 8.08 1.13 -1.76
CA ALA A 208 6.71 1.52 -2.08
C ALA A 208 6.43 1.44 -3.58
N ALA A 209 7.35 1.90 -4.44
CA ALA A 209 7.20 1.79 -5.88
C ALA A 209 7.24 0.33 -6.37
N MET A 210 8.10 -0.53 -5.79
CA MET A 210 8.08 -1.97 -6.06
C MET A 210 6.74 -2.60 -5.67
N SER A 211 6.21 -2.28 -4.47
CA SER A 211 4.88 -2.72 -4.04
C SER A 211 3.80 -2.26 -5.01
N PHE A 212 3.87 -1.01 -5.45
CA PHE A 212 2.89 -0.44 -6.37
C PHE A 212 2.92 -1.13 -7.74
N ALA A 213 4.11 -1.38 -8.30
CA ALA A 213 4.23 -2.15 -9.54
C ALA A 213 3.70 -3.58 -9.40
N LEU A 214 4.03 -4.25 -8.29
CA LEU A 214 3.58 -5.63 -8.04
C LEU A 214 2.07 -5.71 -7.77
N SER A 215 1.42 -4.66 -7.31
CA SER A 215 -0.02 -4.64 -7.08
C SER A 215 -0.85 -4.71 -8.38
N TYR A 216 -0.28 -4.30 -9.50
CA TYR A 216 -0.91 -4.49 -10.82
C TYR A 216 -0.87 -5.95 -11.29
N ILE A 217 0.01 -6.78 -10.71
CA ILE A 217 0.12 -8.18 -11.09
C ILE A 217 -0.80 -8.99 -10.17
N LYS A 218 -2.07 -9.05 -10.54
CA LYS A 218 -3.09 -9.78 -9.82
C LYS A 218 -3.01 -11.28 -10.18
N LEU A 219 -2.88 -12.11 -9.16
CA LEU A 219 -2.92 -13.58 -9.30
C LEU A 219 -4.36 -14.07 -9.26
N TRP A 220 -5.19 -13.38 -8.51
CA TRP A 220 -6.61 -13.66 -8.38
C TRP A 220 -7.37 -12.36 -8.14
N ASP A 221 -8.29 -12.03 -9.03
CA ASP A 221 -9.24 -10.93 -8.89
C ASP A 221 -10.49 -11.44 -8.17
N MET A 222 -10.85 -10.76 -7.09
CA MET A 222 -12.09 -11.01 -6.37
C MET A 222 -13.19 -10.11 -6.92
N PRO A 223 -14.45 -10.54 -6.92
CA PRO A 223 -15.56 -9.65 -7.21
C PRO A 223 -15.55 -8.47 -6.21
N HIS A 224 -16.02 -7.31 -6.63
CA HIS A 224 -16.13 -6.11 -5.78
C HIS A 224 -14.80 -5.51 -5.28
N GLY A 225 -13.71 -5.67 -6.04
CA GLY A 225 -12.47 -4.89 -5.87
C GLY A 225 -11.38 -5.50 -5.00
N GLY A 226 -11.59 -6.68 -4.39
CA GLY A 226 -10.50 -7.39 -3.71
C GLY A 226 -9.56 -8.08 -4.69
N SER A 227 -8.28 -8.25 -4.35
CA SER A 227 -7.36 -9.04 -5.18
C SER A 227 -6.23 -9.66 -4.38
N VAL A 228 -5.78 -10.85 -4.80
CA VAL A 228 -4.53 -11.46 -4.37
C VAL A 228 -3.47 -11.11 -5.41
N THR A 229 -2.39 -10.50 -4.96
CA THR A 229 -1.35 -9.95 -5.84
C THR A 229 -0.06 -10.75 -5.80
N LEU A 230 0.85 -10.49 -6.73
CA LEU A 230 2.18 -11.10 -6.76
C LEU A 230 3.06 -10.49 -5.64
N VAL A 231 2.77 -10.90 -4.38
CA VAL A 231 3.50 -10.49 -3.17
C VAL A 231 3.70 -8.98 -3.02
N SER A 232 2.73 -8.16 -3.46
CA SER A 232 2.88 -6.71 -3.47
C SER A 232 3.10 -6.11 -2.08
N LEU A 233 2.62 -6.74 -1.01
CA LEU A 233 2.81 -6.29 0.37
C LEU A 233 4.21 -6.60 0.92
N LEU A 234 4.98 -7.52 0.29
CA LEU A 234 6.29 -7.92 0.78
C LEU A 234 7.28 -6.77 0.92
N PRO A 235 7.48 -5.88 -0.08
CA PRO A 235 8.42 -4.77 0.05
C PRO A 235 8.05 -3.82 1.19
N LEU A 236 6.76 -3.53 1.40
CA LEU A 236 6.28 -2.67 2.50
C LEU A 236 6.50 -3.33 3.87
N MET A 237 6.19 -4.62 4.00
CA MET A 237 6.41 -5.37 5.24
C MET A 237 7.89 -5.50 5.57
N LEU A 238 8.76 -5.74 4.58
CA LEU A 238 10.22 -5.72 4.74
C LEU A 238 10.72 -4.33 5.17
N TYR A 239 10.18 -3.27 4.55
CA TYR A 239 10.50 -1.91 4.98
C TYR A 239 10.19 -1.70 6.46
N ALA A 240 8.97 -2.04 6.88
CA ALA A 240 8.54 -1.91 8.26
C ALA A 240 9.41 -2.74 9.22
N TYR A 241 9.74 -3.97 8.84
CA TYR A 241 10.56 -4.86 9.64
C TYR A 241 12.00 -4.33 9.82
N ILE A 242 12.60 -3.79 8.76
CA ILE A 242 13.98 -3.27 8.79
C ILE A 242 14.06 -1.87 9.39
N PHE A 243 13.17 -0.96 9.01
CA PHE A 243 13.26 0.46 9.37
C PHE A 243 12.35 0.87 10.54
N GLY A 244 11.47 0.01 11.00
CA GLY A 244 10.62 0.21 12.17
C GLY A 244 9.15 0.38 11.85
N THR A 245 8.34 -0.02 12.83
CA THR A 245 6.88 0.01 12.76
C THR A 245 6.33 1.40 12.47
N LYS A 246 6.79 2.42 13.18
CA LYS A 246 6.32 3.81 13.01
C LYS A 246 6.55 4.33 11.59
N LYS A 247 7.74 4.06 11.04
CA LYS A 247 8.05 4.43 9.65
C LYS A 247 7.24 3.58 8.66
N GLY A 248 7.09 2.28 8.96
CA GLY A 248 6.29 1.35 8.16
C GLY A 248 4.82 1.75 8.09
N VAL A 249 4.20 2.12 9.22
CA VAL A 249 2.82 2.63 9.30
C VAL A 249 2.66 3.89 8.45
N PHE A 250 3.61 4.83 8.53
CA PHE A 250 3.57 6.05 7.73
C PHE A 250 3.71 5.77 6.23
N VAL A 251 4.65 4.91 5.83
CA VAL A 251 4.84 4.54 4.42
C VAL A 251 3.64 3.76 3.90
N GLY A 252 3.09 2.85 4.71
CA GLY A 252 1.86 2.13 4.39
C GLY A 252 0.66 3.07 4.20
N PHE A 253 0.49 4.06 5.09
CA PHE A 253 -0.54 5.09 4.94
C PHE A 253 -0.40 5.83 3.60
N THR A 254 0.80 6.30 3.27
CA THR A 254 1.07 7.01 2.00
C THR A 254 0.82 6.09 0.80
N TYR A 255 1.22 4.83 0.89
CA TYR A 255 0.97 3.82 -0.14
C TYR A 255 -0.54 3.56 -0.33
N GLY A 256 -1.31 3.53 0.76
CA GLY A 256 -2.78 3.40 0.69
C GLY A 256 -3.44 4.52 -0.10
N LEU A 257 -2.93 5.75 -0.02
CA LEU A 257 -3.41 6.85 -0.85
C LEU A 257 -3.10 6.64 -2.34
N LEU A 258 -1.96 6.05 -2.68
CA LEU A 258 -1.64 5.68 -4.07
C LEU A 258 -2.55 4.56 -4.57
N GLN A 259 -2.85 3.58 -3.73
CA GLN A 259 -3.79 2.50 -4.06
C GLN A 259 -5.20 3.03 -4.32
N ALA A 260 -5.64 4.03 -3.56
CA ALA A 260 -6.93 4.67 -3.79
C ALA A 260 -7.02 5.45 -5.11
N VAL A 261 -5.88 5.89 -5.66
CA VAL A 261 -5.84 6.49 -7.01
C VAL A 261 -5.84 5.42 -8.09
N GLN A 262 -5.17 4.28 -7.82
CA GLN A 262 -5.05 3.17 -8.75
C GLN A 262 -6.40 2.52 -9.05
N ASP A 263 -7.14 2.13 -8.02
CA ASP A 263 -8.42 1.43 -8.16
C ASP A 263 -9.43 2.02 -7.16
N PRO A 264 -10.07 3.14 -7.52
CA PRO A 264 -10.91 3.92 -6.60
C PRO A 264 -12.30 3.28 -6.42
N TRP A 265 -12.42 2.31 -5.52
CA TRP A 265 -13.72 1.81 -5.10
C TRP A 265 -14.27 2.70 -3.97
N LEU A 266 -15.11 3.67 -4.31
CA LEU A 266 -15.53 4.74 -3.40
C LEU A 266 -17.03 4.70 -3.16
N ILE A 267 -17.43 4.14 -2.03
CA ILE A 267 -18.82 4.06 -1.60
C ILE A 267 -19.11 5.07 -0.48
N HIS A 268 -18.15 5.25 0.44
CA HIS A 268 -18.31 6.14 1.58
C HIS A 268 -16.95 6.68 2.06
N PRO A 269 -16.83 7.95 2.54
CA PRO A 269 -15.55 8.49 3.00
C PRO A 269 -14.85 7.68 4.09
N ALA A 270 -15.61 7.11 5.05
CA ALA A 270 -15.02 6.27 6.10
C ALA A 270 -14.61 4.88 5.59
N GLN A 271 -15.34 4.31 4.61
CA GLN A 271 -14.91 3.12 3.88
C GLN A 271 -13.59 3.37 3.17
N PHE A 272 -13.48 4.48 2.46
CA PHE A 272 -12.22 4.89 1.85
C PHE A 272 -11.05 4.88 2.83
N LEU A 273 -11.25 5.42 4.05
CA LEU A 273 -10.22 5.42 5.08
C LEU A 273 -9.83 4.00 5.49
N LEU A 274 -10.82 3.12 5.72
CA LEU A 274 -10.60 1.74 6.17
C LEU A 274 -9.91 0.88 5.11
N ASP A 275 -10.32 0.98 3.85
CA ASP A 275 -9.81 0.10 2.79
C ASP A 275 -8.45 0.54 2.26
N TYR A 276 -8.21 1.85 2.23
CA TYR A 276 -6.97 2.37 1.65
C TYR A 276 -5.98 2.87 2.72
N PRO A 277 -6.00 4.11 3.22
CA PRO A 277 -4.88 4.60 4.01
C PRO A 277 -4.72 3.87 5.36
N ILE A 278 -5.79 3.52 6.06
CA ILE A 278 -5.72 2.81 7.35
C ILE A 278 -5.36 1.34 7.14
N GLY A 279 -6.02 0.66 6.19
CA GLY A 279 -5.76 -0.74 5.87
C GLY A 279 -4.32 -0.98 5.43
N PHE A 280 -3.74 -0.07 4.64
CA PHE A 280 -2.33 -0.17 4.26
C PHE A 280 -1.37 0.34 5.35
N ALA A 281 -1.78 1.28 6.21
CA ALA A 281 -1.00 1.65 7.39
C ALA A 281 -0.78 0.45 8.33
N ALA A 282 -1.80 -0.43 8.46
CA ALA A 282 -1.70 -1.67 9.25
C ALA A 282 -0.55 -2.58 8.78
N VAL A 283 -0.19 -2.57 7.50
CA VAL A 283 0.95 -3.33 6.94
C VAL A 283 2.26 -2.98 7.65
N GLY A 284 2.40 -1.74 8.13
CA GLY A 284 3.55 -1.29 8.92
C GLY A 284 3.75 -2.02 10.24
N LEU A 285 2.71 -2.68 10.78
CA LEU A 285 2.80 -3.47 12.01
C LEU A 285 3.71 -4.69 11.86
N ALA A 286 4.07 -5.10 10.65
CA ALA A 286 5.04 -6.16 10.39
C ALA A 286 6.39 -5.90 11.08
N GLY A 287 6.71 -4.63 11.41
CA GLY A 287 7.92 -4.24 12.12
C GLY A 287 7.91 -4.47 13.63
N LEU A 288 6.78 -4.79 14.26
CA LEU A 288 6.62 -4.84 15.73
C LEU A 288 7.62 -5.76 16.44
N LEU A 289 7.93 -6.89 15.83
CA LEU A 289 8.77 -7.93 16.43
C LEU A 289 10.23 -7.89 15.97
N SER A 290 10.62 -6.94 15.12
CA SER A 290 11.95 -6.91 14.51
C SER A 290 13.09 -6.67 15.51
N ASP A 291 12.82 -6.03 16.65
CA ASP A 291 13.79 -5.78 17.73
C ASP A 291 13.64 -6.75 18.91
N HIS A 292 12.71 -7.70 18.83
CA HIS A 292 12.48 -8.62 19.94
C HIS A 292 13.59 -9.66 20.02
N LYS A 293 14.20 -9.79 21.22
CA LYS A 293 15.37 -10.66 21.46
C LYS A 293 15.15 -12.12 21.08
N ALA A 294 13.93 -12.65 21.24
CA ALA A 294 13.59 -14.02 20.89
C ALA A 294 13.80 -14.34 19.41
N PHE A 295 13.66 -13.34 18.53
CA PHE A 295 13.76 -13.52 17.08
C PHE A 295 15.11 -13.04 16.50
N ALA A 296 16.04 -12.59 17.34
CA ALA A 296 17.33 -12.08 16.89
C ALA A 296 18.16 -13.11 16.11
N LYS A 297 18.01 -14.41 16.43
CA LYS A 297 18.68 -15.51 15.70
C LYS A 297 17.82 -16.13 14.60
N LEU A 298 16.53 -15.80 14.54
CA LEU A 298 15.53 -16.38 13.64
C LEU A 298 14.67 -15.24 13.04
N PRO A 299 15.30 -14.32 12.28
CA PRO A 299 14.61 -13.12 11.76
C PRO A 299 13.44 -13.48 10.84
N GLN A 300 13.50 -14.62 10.13
CA GLN A 300 12.41 -15.12 9.30
C GLN A 300 11.15 -15.42 10.12
N ILE A 301 11.29 -15.95 11.34
CA ILE A 301 10.14 -16.24 12.22
C ILE A 301 9.56 -14.90 12.73
N GLY A 302 10.40 -13.98 13.18
CA GLY A 302 9.97 -12.65 13.62
C GLY A 302 9.24 -11.88 12.51
N PHE A 303 9.75 -11.96 11.27
CA PHE A 303 9.09 -11.40 10.10
C PHE A 303 7.74 -12.07 9.82
N SER A 304 7.67 -13.39 9.83
CA SER A 304 6.43 -14.13 9.56
C SER A 304 5.32 -13.80 10.56
N ILE A 305 5.65 -13.78 11.86
CA ILE A 305 4.67 -13.40 12.90
C ILE A 305 4.27 -11.92 12.74
N GLY A 306 5.22 -11.04 12.44
CA GLY A 306 4.95 -9.64 12.15
C GLY A 306 4.01 -9.47 10.95
N ALA A 307 4.21 -10.24 9.89
CA ALA A 307 3.35 -10.25 8.70
C ALA A 307 1.92 -10.73 9.02
N ILE A 308 1.77 -11.76 9.86
CA ILE A 308 0.46 -12.23 10.33
C ILE A 308 -0.24 -11.12 11.14
N LEU A 309 0.44 -10.46 12.07
CA LEU A 309 -0.12 -9.36 12.86
C LEU A 309 -0.58 -8.20 11.97
N ALA A 310 0.26 -7.82 11.00
CA ALA A 310 -0.06 -6.76 10.05
C ALA A 310 -1.25 -7.14 9.16
N GLY A 311 -1.27 -8.36 8.64
CA GLY A 311 -2.38 -8.90 7.86
C GLY A 311 -3.68 -8.98 8.65
N SER A 312 -3.62 -9.41 9.91
CA SER A 312 -4.80 -9.45 10.80
C SER A 312 -5.38 -8.04 11.06
N ALA A 313 -4.53 -7.06 11.30
CA ALA A 313 -4.99 -5.68 11.48
C ALA A 313 -5.62 -5.10 10.19
N ARG A 314 -5.02 -5.39 9.02
CA ARG A 314 -5.57 -5.04 7.71
C ARG A 314 -6.91 -5.75 7.48
N PHE A 315 -7.00 -7.04 7.76
CA PHE A 315 -8.24 -7.83 7.68
C PHE A 315 -9.36 -7.22 8.50
N ILE A 316 -9.09 -6.78 9.74
CA ILE A 316 -10.08 -6.11 10.59
C ILE A 316 -10.59 -4.83 9.92
N CYS A 317 -9.72 -4.00 9.34
CA CYS A 317 -10.12 -2.80 8.61
C CYS A 317 -11.09 -3.13 7.47
N HIS A 318 -10.74 -4.12 6.64
CA HIS A 318 -11.58 -4.54 5.52
C HIS A 318 -12.89 -5.20 5.95
N VAL A 319 -12.89 -5.98 7.05
CA VAL A 319 -14.13 -6.56 7.61
C VAL A 319 -15.07 -5.47 8.08
N LEU A 320 -14.57 -4.46 8.80
CA LEU A 320 -15.40 -3.32 9.24
C LEU A 320 -15.95 -2.53 8.04
N SER A 321 -15.12 -2.31 7.03
CA SER A 321 -15.56 -1.71 5.77
C SER A 321 -16.67 -2.55 5.12
N GLY A 322 -16.45 -3.85 4.98
CA GLY A 322 -17.39 -4.79 4.36
C GLY A 322 -18.74 -4.84 5.07
N VAL A 323 -18.73 -4.90 6.40
CA VAL A 323 -19.97 -4.98 7.20
C VAL A 323 -20.82 -3.72 7.06
N PHE A 324 -20.20 -2.54 7.07
CA PHE A 324 -20.95 -1.29 7.18
C PHE A 324 -21.13 -0.54 5.85
N ALA A 325 -20.28 -0.82 4.85
CA ALA A 325 -20.37 -0.15 3.54
C ALA A 325 -20.82 -1.09 2.41
N PHE A 326 -20.53 -2.38 2.49
CA PHE A 326 -20.77 -3.34 1.41
C PHE A 326 -21.89 -4.35 1.75
N GLU A 327 -22.78 -4.03 2.67
CA GLU A 327 -23.88 -4.91 3.08
C GLU A 327 -24.76 -5.36 1.91
N ALA A 328 -24.96 -4.49 0.92
CA ALA A 328 -25.77 -4.80 -0.25
C ALA A 328 -25.28 -6.05 -1.01
N TYR A 329 -23.96 -6.28 -1.01
CA TYR A 329 -23.38 -7.45 -1.66
C TYR A 329 -23.54 -8.77 -0.89
N ALA A 330 -24.04 -8.72 0.34
CA ALA A 330 -24.33 -9.92 1.12
C ALA A 330 -25.59 -10.67 0.63
N GLU A 331 -26.44 -10.02 -0.20
CA GLU A 331 -27.61 -10.63 -0.88
C GLU A 331 -28.51 -11.45 0.07
N GLY A 332 -28.80 -10.91 1.25
CA GLY A 332 -29.60 -11.56 2.29
C GLY A 332 -28.86 -12.56 3.19
N GLN A 333 -27.57 -12.78 2.97
CA GLN A 333 -26.73 -13.54 3.90
C GLN A 333 -26.42 -12.72 5.16
N ASN A 334 -25.93 -13.39 6.20
CA ASN A 334 -25.41 -12.68 7.37
C ASN A 334 -24.19 -11.81 6.96
N VAL A 335 -24.32 -10.49 7.09
CA VAL A 335 -23.33 -9.50 6.62
C VAL A 335 -21.96 -9.71 7.27
N TRP A 336 -21.91 -10.08 8.55
CA TRP A 336 -20.64 -10.38 9.23
C TRP A 336 -19.98 -11.64 8.66
N ALA A 337 -20.77 -12.72 8.46
CA ALA A 337 -20.24 -13.95 7.88
C ALA A 337 -19.73 -13.71 6.44
N TYR A 338 -20.50 -12.97 5.64
CA TYR A 338 -20.10 -12.57 4.29
C TYR A 338 -18.80 -11.78 4.32
N SER A 339 -18.73 -10.72 5.10
CA SER A 339 -17.54 -9.85 5.14
C SER A 339 -16.29 -10.56 5.66
N LEU A 340 -16.42 -11.42 6.69
CA LEU A 340 -15.31 -12.24 7.19
C LEU A 340 -14.79 -13.20 6.12
N LEU A 341 -15.69 -13.90 5.43
CA LEU A 341 -15.31 -14.87 4.40
C LEU A 341 -14.72 -14.17 3.17
N TYR A 342 -15.37 -13.12 2.70
CA TYR A 342 -14.90 -12.35 1.55
C TYR A 342 -13.49 -11.81 1.78
N ASN A 343 -13.24 -11.16 2.90
CA ASN A 343 -11.94 -10.54 3.19
C ASN A 343 -10.84 -11.53 3.59
N ALA A 344 -11.15 -12.85 3.72
CA ALA A 344 -10.15 -13.86 4.03
C ALA A 344 -9.02 -13.99 2.99
N TYR A 345 -9.22 -13.46 1.76
CA TYR A 345 -8.16 -13.38 0.74
C TYR A 345 -6.90 -12.64 1.24
N VAL A 346 -7.04 -11.73 2.21
CA VAL A 346 -5.90 -11.03 2.84
C VAL A 346 -4.90 -12.03 3.43
N PHE A 347 -5.38 -13.13 4.00
CA PHE A 347 -4.49 -14.16 4.54
C PHE A 347 -3.79 -14.99 3.47
N VAL A 348 -4.38 -15.10 2.26
CA VAL A 348 -3.69 -15.70 1.10
C VAL A 348 -2.52 -14.81 0.66
N ASP A 349 -2.74 -13.50 0.55
CA ASP A 349 -1.67 -12.52 0.28
C ASP A 349 -0.55 -12.61 1.34
N VAL A 350 -0.93 -12.65 2.62
CA VAL A 350 0.03 -12.77 3.75
C VAL A 350 0.82 -14.08 3.68
N ALA A 351 0.18 -15.20 3.34
CA ALA A 351 0.87 -16.47 3.19
C ALA A 351 1.93 -16.42 2.08
N LEU A 352 1.60 -15.83 0.92
CA LEU A 352 2.55 -15.60 -0.18
C LEU A 352 3.72 -14.72 0.26
N VAL A 353 3.44 -13.64 1.00
CA VAL A 353 4.46 -12.74 1.56
C VAL A 353 5.37 -13.48 2.54
N ILE A 354 4.83 -14.35 3.41
CA ILE A 354 5.61 -15.15 4.35
C ILE A 354 6.55 -16.11 3.61
N VAL A 355 6.04 -16.83 2.61
CA VAL A 355 6.85 -17.74 1.79
C VAL A 355 8.01 -16.98 1.16
N ALA A 356 7.73 -15.87 0.48
CA ALA A 356 8.75 -15.06 -0.17
C ALA A 356 9.74 -14.43 0.84
N GLY A 357 9.25 -13.95 1.99
CA GLY A 357 10.08 -13.42 3.07
C GLY A 357 11.02 -14.47 3.67
N VAL A 358 10.51 -15.67 3.93
CA VAL A 358 11.34 -16.80 4.43
C VAL A 358 12.43 -17.16 3.41
N LEU A 359 12.09 -17.22 2.12
CA LEU A 359 13.07 -17.46 1.05
C LEU A 359 14.14 -16.36 1.01
N LEU A 360 13.79 -15.08 1.15
CA LEU A 360 14.76 -13.99 1.23
C LEU A 360 15.68 -14.12 2.45
N TYR A 361 15.12 -14.39 3.62
CA TYR A 361 15.91 -14.58 4.87
C TYR A 361 16.74 -15.88 4.89
N SER A 362 16.46 -16.84 4.02
CA SER A 362 17.32 -18.02 3.82
C SER A 362 18.63 -17.66 3.10
N SER A 363 18.70 -16.50 2.43
CA SER A 363 19.93 -15.97 1.85
C SER A 363 20.79 -15.29 2.91
N ALA A 364 21.98 -15.83 3.17
CA ALA A 364 22.92 -15.23 4.13
C ALA A 364 23.33 -13.78 3.75
N SER A 365 23.41 -13.46 2.46
CA SER A 365 23.72 -12.11 1.96
C SER A 365 22.59 -11.12 2.29
N PHE A 366 21.33 -11.53 2.05
CA PHE A 366 20.17 -10.71 2.38
C PHE A 366 20.08 -10.49 3.89
N THR A 367 20.18 -11.55 4.69
CA THR A 367 20.09 -11.50 6.15
C THR A 367 21.15 -10.57 6.75
N LYS A 368 22.43 -10.69 6.32
CA LYS A 368 23.50 -9.79 6.75
C LYS A 368 23.20 -8.32 6.39
N THR A 369 22.67 -8.06 5.20
CA THR A 369 22.33 -6.71 4.75
C THR A 369 21.15 -6.14 5.56
N ALA A 370 20.09 -6.92 5.74
CA ALA A 370 18.92 -6.56 6.54
C ALA A 370 19.29 -6.25 7.99
N GLU A 371 20.12 -7.11 8.63
CA GLU A 371 20.62 -6.91 9.99
C GLU A 371 21.48 -5.63 10.10
N LYS A 372 22.35 -5.37 9.11
CA LYS A 372 23.15 -4.14 9.09
C LYS A 372 22.27 -2.90 9.04
N LEU A 373 21.23 -2.90 8.20
CA LEU A 373 20.26 -1.82 8.11
C LEU A 373 19.45 -1.67 9.40
N LEU A 374 19.00 -2.77 9.98
CA LEU A 374 18.23 -2.79 11.22
C LEU A 374 19.06 -2.22 12.40
N ARG A 375 20.32 -2.63 12.55
CA ARG A 375 21.23 -2.09 13.58
C ARG A 375 21.51 -0.59 13.40
N ALA A 376 21.62 -0.11 12.16
CA ALA A 376 21.83 1.30 11.88
C ALA A 376 20.60 2.18 12.17
N ASN A 377 19.42 1.59 12.35
CA ASN A 377 18.15 2.28 12.65
C ASN A 377 17.69 2.14 14.13
N ARG A 378 18.45 1.46 14.97
CA ARG A 378 18.29 1.43 16.43
C ARG A 378 18.83 2.69 17.06
#